data_518df14c444f1fe1180a1cdc96d33f44
#
_entry.id   518df14c444f1fe1180a1cdc96d33f44
#
_cell.length_a   1.000
_cell.length_b   1.000
_cell.length_c   1.000
_cell.angle_alpha   90.00
_cell.angle_beta   90.00
_cell.angle_gamma   90.00
#
_symmetry.space_group_name_H-M   'P 1'
#
loop_
_entity.id
_entity.type
_entity.pdbx_description
1 polymer ?
#
loop_
_entity_poly.entity_id
_entity_poly.type
_entity_poly.pdbx_seq_one_letter_code
_entity_poly.pdbx_strand_id
1 'polypeptide(L)'
;MRDLLHRYVSEVIYGSNDGLVTTFAVVAGVTGAALDNEVILILGFVSLLADGSSMAASDFLSHRSREARDGEDAVRGDEPPPARTALATFAAFLIAGSVPLISYIVPIPQSWRFPVAALLTGVTLFTIGAARSTVTSRSWWRNGTEMFLVGAGAAGIAFVVGRLLSDVGGGAAV
;
A
#
# COMPACT_ATOMS: atom_id res chain seq x y z
N MET A 1 -5.28 6.02 25.55
CA MET A 1 -5.33 6.30 24.11
C MET A 1 -3.95 6.18 23.44
N ARG A 2 -2.84 6.65 24.07
CA ARG A 2 -1.46 6.43 23.58
C ARG A 2 -1.09 4.95 23.47
N ASP A 3 -1.41 4.14 24.49
CA ASP A 3 -1.05 2.73 24.52
C ASP A 3 -1.77 1.89 23.44
N LEU A 4 -3.01 2.26 23.09
CA LEU A 4 -3.74 1.63 21.99
C LEU A 4 -3.11 1.95 20.63
N LEU A 5 -2.67 3.19 20.42
CA LEU A 5 -1.99 3.57 19.18
C LEU A 5 -0.67 2.82 19.01
N HIS A 6 0.12 2.67 20.09
CA HIS A 6 1.38 1.91 20.04
C HIS A 6 1.18 0.42 19.70
N ARG A 7 0.05 -0.15 20.07
CA ARG A 7 -0.26 -1.58 19.81
C ARG A 7 -0.55 -1.90 18.35
N TYR A 8 -1.04 -0.92 17.57
CA TYR A 8 -1.40 -1.11 16.15
C TYR A 8 -0.51 -0.34 15.18
N VAL A 9 0.52 0.33 15.68
CA VAL A 9 1.40 1.19 14.83
C VAL A 9 2.09 0.37 13.76
N SER A 10 2.55 -0.84 14.10
CA SER A 10 3.23 -1.74 13.14
C SER A 10 2.30 -2.12 11.99
N GLU A 11 1.10 -2.56 12.31
CA GLU A 11 0.08 -3.01 11.37
C GLU A 11 -0.40 -1.86 10.48
N VAL A 12 -0.61 -0.68 11.08
CA VAL A 12 -1.03 0.51 10.35
C VAL A 12 0.08 0.98 9.40
N ILE A 13 1.32 1.04 9.85
CA ILE A 13 2.45 1.44 9.01
C ILE A 13 2.65 0.43 7.88
N TYR A 14 2.66 -0.86 8.20
CA TYR A 14 2.88 -1.93 7.24
C TYR A 14 1.76 -1.96 6.19
N GLY A 15 0.49 -2.01 6.64
CA GLY A 15 -0.66 -2.01 5.75
C GLY A 15 -0.73 -0.76 4.87
N SER A 16 -0.52 0.43 5.45
CA SER A 16 -0.53 1.68 4.70
C SER A 16 0.57 1.76 3.65
N ASN A 17 1.79 1.33 4.00
CA ASN A 17 2.91 1.34 3.06
C ASN A 17 2.65 0.42 1.88
N ASP A 18 2.25 -0.81 2.15
CA ASP A 18 2.02 -1.82 1.12
C ASP A 18 0.84 -1.43 0.22
N GLY A 19 -0.27 -0.97 0.80
CA GLY A 19 -1.42 -0.49 0.04
C GLY A 19 -1.08 0.66 -0.91
N LEU A 20 -0.30 1.65 -0.43
CA LEU A 20 0.15 2.77 -1.27
C LEU A 20 1.06 2.32 -2.41
N VAL A 21 2.08 1.53 -2.08
CA VAL A 21 3.08 1.09 -3.07
C VAL A 21 2.44 0.19 -4.12
N THR A 22 1.64 -0.79 -3.70
CA THR A 22 0.97 -1.74 -4.60
C THR A 22 -0.01 -1.03 -5.53
N THR A 23 -0.90 -0.20 -4.98
CA THR A 23 -1.89 0.51 -5.80
C THR A 23 -1.22 1.52 -6.74
N PHE A 24 -0.22 2.25 -6.26
CA PHE A 24 0.49 3.20 -7.13
C PHE A 24 1.32 2.48 -8.21
N ALA A 25 1.86 1.30 -7.94
CA ALA A 25 2.50 0.46 -8.95
C ALA A 25 1.50 0.03 -10.04
N VAL A 26 0.26 -0.34 -9.67
CA VAL A 26 -0.81 -0.62 -10.65
C VAL A 26 -1.10 0.63 -11.49
N VAL A 27 -1.28 1.79 -10.86
CA VAL A 27 -1.51 3.07 -11.56
C VAL A 27 -0.37 3.38 -12.53
N ALA A 28 0.89 3.23 -12.09
CA ALA A 28 2.07 3.49 -12.90
C ALA A 28 2.20 2.50 -14.07
N GLY A 29 1.95 1.20 -13.81
CA GLY A 29 2.01 0.15 -14.83
C GLY A 29 0.98 0.34 -15.94
N VAL A 30 -0.28 0.60 -15.56
CA VAL A 30 -1.37 0.86 -16.52
C VAL A 30 -1.12 2.14 -17.32
N THR A 31 -0.61 3.19 -16.66
CA THR A 31 -0.20 4.44 -17.34
C THR A 31 0.96 4.21 -18.28
N GLY A 32 1.96 3.44 -17.88
CA GLY A 32 3.11 3.06 -18.73
C GLY A 32 2.68 2.26 -19.97
N ALA A 33 1.67 1.41 -19.81
CA ALA A 33 1.07 0.64 -20.91
C ALA A 33 0.13 1.47 -21.81
N ALA A 34 -0.08 2.75 -21.50
CA ALA A 34 -0.99 3.66 -22.21
C ALA A 34 -2.44 3.13 -22.31
N LEU A 35 -2.90 2.40 -21.29
CA LEU A 35 -4.26 1.89 -21.19
C LEU A 35 -5.21 2.96 -20.62
N ASP A 36 -6.52 2.72 -20.79
CA ASP A 36 -7.56 3.65 -20.37
C ASP A 36 -7.66 3.82 -18.84
N ASN A 37 -8.11 5.01 -18.41
CA ASN A 37 -8.28 5.33 -16.99
C ASN A 37 -9.26 4.40 -16.25
N GLU A 38 -10.23 3.83 -16.97
CA GLU A 38 -11.17 2.85 -16.40
C GLU A 38 -10.45 1.59 -15.94
N VAL A 39 -9.42 1.16 -16.67
CA VAL A 39 -8.58 0.01 -16.32
C VAL A 39 -7.83 0.29 -15.01
N ILE A 40 -7.35 1.53 -14.80
CA ILE A 40 -6.70 1.94 -13.54
C ILE A 40 -7.67 1.77 -12.36
N LEU A 41 -8.90 2.24 -12.49
CA LEU A 41 -9.89 2.14 -11.41
C LEU A 41 -10.27 0.68 -11.14
N ILE A 42 -10.56 -0.10 -12.20
CA ILE A 42 -10.92 -1.51 -12.05
C ILE A 42 -9.80 -2.30 -11.39
N LEU A 43 -8.59 -2.25 -11.96
CA LEU A 43 -7.45 -3.00 -11.42
C LEU A 43 -7.03 -2.47 -10.05
N GLY A 44 -7.06 -1.16 -9.83
CA GLY A 44 -6.74 -0.55 -8.55
C GLY A 44 -7.67 -1.01 -7.44
N PHE A 45 -8.99 -0.98 -7.63
CA PHE A 45 -9.94 -1.44 -6.62
C PHE A 45 -9.92 -2.96 -6.44
N VAL A 46 -9.78 -3.73 -7.53
CA VAL A 46 -9.67 -5.20 -7.43
C VAL A 46 -8.42 -5.59 -6.66
N SER A 47 -7.26 -4.98 -6.97
CA SER A 47 -6.01 -5.20 -6.23
C SER A 47 -6.14 -4.81 -4.76
N LEU A 48 -6.73 -3.63 -4.46
CA LEU A 48 -6.95 -3.20 -3.09
C LEU A 48 -7.74 -4.22 -2.26
N LEU A 49 -8.82 -4.75 -2.81
CA LEU A 49 -9.65 -5.71 -2.09
C LEU A 49 -8.98 -7.07 -1.99
N ALA A 50 -8.38 -7.56 -3.07
CA ALA A 50 -7.73 -8.86 -3.11
C ALA A 50 -6.48 -8.90 -2.20
N ASP A 51 -5.56 -7.94 -2.40
CA ASP A 51 -4.29 -7.92 -1.67
C ASP A 51 -4.51 -7.57 -0.20
N GLY A 52 -5.38 -6.60 0.10
CA GLY A 52 -5.74 -6.24 1.47
C GLY A 52 -6.37 -7.41 2.22
N SER A 53 -7.28 -8.16 1.57
CA SER A 53 -7.90 -9.36 2.17
C SER A 53 -6.88 -10.47 2.39
N SER A 54 -5.99 -10.70 1.43
CA SER A 54 -4.91 -11.70 1.53
C SER A 54 -3.95 -11.37 2.66
N MET A 55 -3.56 -10.10 2.78
CA MET A 55 -2.66 -9.64 3.84
C MET A 55 -3.31 -9.79 5.23
N ALA A 56 -4.57 -9.37 5.38
CA ALA A 56 -5.32 -9.52 6.62
C ALA A 56 -5.49 -11.00 7.02
N ALA A 57 -5.79 -11.87 6.06
CA ALA A 57 -5.89 -13.30 6.31
C ALA A 57 -4.54 -13.90 6.75
N SER A 58 -3.46 -13.51 6.09
CA SER A 58 -2.10 -13.95 6.42
C SER A 58 -1.68 -13.49 7.81
N ASP A 59 -1.99 -12.25 8.19
CA ASP A 59 -1.74 -11.70 9.51
C ASP A 59 -2.50 -12.49 10.59
N PHE A 60 -3.80 -12.70 10.39
CA PHE A 60 -4.64 -13.50 11.28
C PHE A 60 -4.12 -14.94 11.48
N LEU A 61 -3.79 -15.63 10.38
CA LEU A 61 -3.27 -17.00 10.42
C LEU A 61 -1.90 -17.08 11.08
N SER A 62 -1.05 -16.08 10.87
CA SER A 62 0.27 -15.97 11.50
C SER A 62 0.14 -15.91 13.03
N HIS A 63 -0.72 -15.03 13.53
CA HIS A 63 -1.00 -14.92 14.96
C HIS A 63 -1.56 -16.22 15.55
N ARG A 64 -2.55 -16.82 14.87
CA ARG A 64 -3.12 -18.13 15.27
C ARG A 64 -2.07 -19.24 15.34
N SER A 65 -1.14 -19.23 14.39
CA SER A 65 -0.05 -20.22 14.35
C SER A 65 0.94 -20.05 15.50
N ARG A 66 1.21 -18.80 15.92
CA ARG A 66 2.03 -18.50 17.11
C ARG A 66 1.32 -18.94 18.39
N GLU A 67 0.04 -18.60 18.56
CA GLU A 67 -0.77 -19.05 19.70
C GLU A 67 -0.75 -20.59 19.85
N ALA A 68 -0.92 -21.30 18.73
CA ALA A 68 -0.92 -22.77 18.74
C ALA A 68 0.45 -23.38 19.08
N ARG A 69 1.55 -22.70 18.75
CA ARG A 69 2.91 -23.18 19.02
C ARG A 69 3.38 -22.87 20.44
N ASP A 70 3.15 -21.64 20.89
CA ASP A 70 3.76 -21.13 22.13
C ASP A 70 2.81 -21.20 23.33
N GLY A 71 1.55 -21.65 23.14
CA GLY A 71 0.47 -21.68 24.11
C GLY A 71 -0.25 -20.33 24.24
N GLU A 72 -1.56 -20.38 24.52
CA GLU A 72 -2.38 -19.17 24.59
C GLU A 72 -1.90 -18.17 25.65
N ASP A 73 -1.39 -18.67 26.79
CA ASP A 73 -0.95 -17.80 27.88
C ASP A 73 0.40 -17.11 27.62
N ALA A 74 1.26 -17.71 26.79
CA ALA A 74 2.57 -17.14 26.46
C ALA A 74 2.48 -15.99 25.45
N VAL A 75 1.46 -16.00 24.59
CA VAL A 75 1.26 -15.01 23.50
C VAL A 75 0.32 -13.88 23.93
N ARG A 76 -0.61 -14.16 24.84
CA ARG A 76 -1.64 -13.21 25.30
C ARG A 76 -1.18 -12.12 26.26
N GLY A 77 0.11 -11.91 26.50
CA GLY A 77 0.56 -10.79 27.28
C GLY A 77 -0.29 -9.51 27.02
N ASP A 78 0.27 -8.48 26.50
CA ASP A 78 -0.42 -7.23 26.16
C ASP A 78 -0.78 -7.11 24.67
N GLU A 79 -0.71 -8.19 23.87
CA GLU A 79 -0.98 -8.17 22.42
C GLU A 79 -2.49 -8.13 22.11
N PRO A 80 -2.89 -7.35 21.09
CA PRO A 80 -4.29 -7.32 20.67
C PRO A 80 -4.74 -8.65 20.06
N PRO A 81 -6.05 -8.98 20.11
CA PRO A 81 -6.58 -10.18 19.48
C PRO A 81 -6.24 -10.24 17.98
N PRO A 82 -5.91 -11.42 17.42
CA PRO A 82 -5.52 -11.59 16.00
C PRO A 82 -6.49 -10.97 14.98
N ALA A 83 -7.79 -11.08 15.25
CA ALA A 83 -8.79 -10.48 14.37
C ALA A 83 -8.76 -8.94 14.34
N ARG A 84 -8.31 -8.29 15.41
CA ARG A 84 -8.21 -6.84 15.47
C ARG A 84 -6.96 -6.32 14.76
N THR A 85 -5.84 -7.03 14.89
CA THR A 85 -4.61 -6.71 14.13
C THR A 85 -4.85 -6.87 12.64
N ALA A 86 -5.42 -8.00 12.21
CA ALA A 86 -5.79 -8.24 10.83
C ALA A 86 -6.73 -7.16 10.25
N LEU A 87 -7.74 -6.74 11.03
CA LEU A 87 -8.65 -5.67 10.61
C LEU A 87 -7.95 -4.31 10.52
N ALA A 88 -7.04 -4.01 11.44
CA ALA A 88 -6.26 -2.77 11.40
C ALA A 88 -5.34 -2.73 10.17
N THR A 89 -4.67 -3.83 9.85
CA THR A 89 -3.86 -4.01 8.65
C THR A 89 -4.70 -3.81 7.39
N PHE A 90 -5.85 -4.47 7.30
CA PHE A 90 -6.78 -4.33 6.17
C PHE A 90 -7.28 -2.91 5.98
N ALA A 91 -7.77 -2.29 7.05
CA ALA A 91 -8.26 -0.91 6.99
C ALA A 91 -7.16 0.08 6.59
N ALA A 92 -5.98 -0.05 7.16
CA ALA A 92 -4.82 0.77 6.82
C ALA A 92 -4.42 0.62 5.34
N PHE A 93 -4.41 -0.61 4.84
CA PHE A 93 -4.14 -0.93 3.44
C PHE A 93 -5.17 -0.27 2.51
N LEU A 94 -6.47 -0.44 2.78
CA LEU A 94 -7.54 0.14 1.97
C LEU A 94 -7.51 1.67 1.97
N ILE A 95 -7.39 2.28 3.15
CA ILE A 95 -7.42 3.74 3.29
C ILE A 95 -6.22 4.36 2.56
N ALA A 96 -5.02 3.90 2.85
CA ALA A 96 -3.82 4.43 2.24
C ALA A 96 -3.74 4.09 0.74
N GLY A 97 -4.03 2.86 0.38
CA GLY A 97 -4.01 2.42 -1.02
C GLY A 97 -5.07 3.06 -1.91
N SER A 98 -6.14 3.63 -1.33
CA SER A 98 -7.10 4.43 -2.09
C SER A 98 -6.56 5.79 -2.53
N VAL A 99 -5.52 6.31 -1.89
CA VAL A 99 -4.97 7.66 -2.15
C VAL A 99 -4.57 7.87 -3.61
N PRO A 100 -3.82 6.97 -4.27
CA PRO A 100 -3.47 7.13 -5.68
C PRO A 100 -4.67 7.17 -6.61
N LEU A 101 -5.78 6.52 -6.26
CA LEU A 101 -6.98 6.43 -7.09
C LEU A 101 -7.84 7.69 -7.02
N ILE A 102 -7.67 8.53 -6.00
CA ILE A 102 -8.47 9.75 -5.82
C ILE A 102 -8.41 10.65 -7.06
N SER A 103 -7.23 10.81 -7.67
CA SER A 103 -7.05 11.64 -8.86
C SER A 103 -7.79 11.13 -10.10
N TYR A 104 -8.18 9.86 -10.13
CA TYR A 104 -8.94 9.24 -11.21
C TYR A 104 -10.45 9.29 -11.00
N ILE A 105 -10.91 9.52 -9.76
CA ILE A 105 -12.32 9.66 -9.38
C ILE A 105 -12.75 11.13 -9.46
N VAL A 106 -11.86 12.05 -9.05
CA VAL A 106 -12.15 13.49 -9.04
C VAL A 106 -12.15 14.05 -10.48
N PRO A 107 -13.07 14.97 -10.83
CA PRO A 107 -13.15 15.56 -12.17
C PRO A 107 -12.04 16.56 -12.41
N ILE A 108 -10.83 16.07 -12.68
CA ILE A 108 -9.66 16.85 -13.08
C ILE A 108 -9.26 16.50 -14.52
N PRO A 109 -8.58 17.41 -15.24
CA PRO A 109 -8.09 17.14 -16.60
C PRO A 109 -7.24 15.87 -16.66
N GLN A 110 -7.41 15.07 -17.70
CA GLN A 110 -6.73 13.77 -17.85
C GLN A 110 -5.21 13.88 -17.74
N SER A 111 -4.62 14.95 -18.28
CA SER A 111 -3.16 15.20 -18.21
C SER A 111 -2.63 15.39 -16.78
N TRP A 112 -3.50 15.74 -15.81
CA TRP A 112 -3.12 15.97 -14.42
C TRP A 112 -3.34 14.76 -13.52
N ARG A 113 -4.07 13.73 -13.96
CA ARG A 113 -4.43 12.57 -13.11
C ARG A 113 -3.21 11.83 -12.59
N PHE A 114 -2.31 11.43 -13.46
CA PHE A 114 -1.09 10.73 -13.05
C PHE A 114 -0.13 11.61 -12.22
N PRO A 115 0.20 12.86 -12.61
CA PRO A 115 0.99 13.76 -11.77
C PRO A 115 0.40 13.97 -10.38
N VAL A 116 -0.91 14.13 -10.25
CA VAL A 116 -1.59 14.30 -8.96
C VAL A 116 -1.54 13.00 -8.16
N ALA A 117 -1.79 11.84 -8.77
CA ALA A 117 -1.62 10.54 -8.10
C ALA A 117 -0.20 10.37 -7.55
N ALA A 118 0.80 10.66 -8.35
CA ALA A 118 2.21 10.57 -7.96
C ALA A 118 2.55 11.52 -6.79
N LEU A 119 2.06 12.76 -6.85
CA LEU A 119 2.26 13.73 -5.78
C LEU A 119 1.59 13.28 -4.47
N LEU A 120 0.30 12.90 -4.52
CA LEU A 120 -0.44 12.45 -3.35
C LEU A 120 0.22 11.21 -2.72
N THR A 121 0.59 10.23 -3.55
CA THR A 121 1.28 9.03 -3.09
C THR A 121 2.63 9.35 -2.47
N GLY A 122 3.44 10.17 -3.12
CA GLY A 122 4.77 10.56 -2.63
C GLY A 122 4.70 11.29 -1.29
N VAL A 123 3.79 12.25 -1.14
CA VAL A 123 3.56 12.98 0.11
C VAL A 123 3.07 12.02 1.21
N THR A 124 2.16 11.11 0.88
CA THR A 124 1.62 10.16 1.86
C THR A 124 2.70 9.16 2.30
N LEU A 125 3.48 8.59 1.37
CA LEU A 125 4.62 7.70 1.69
C LEU A 125 5.64 8.40 2.58
N PHE A 126 6.01 9.63 2.23
CA PHE A 126 6.94 10.41 3.04
C PHE A 126 6.38 10.65 4.45
N THR A 127 5.11 11.00 4.57
CA THR A 127 4.45 11.28 5.86
C THR A 127 4.37 10.03 6.73
N ILE A 128 3.96 8.89 6.16
CA ILE A 128 3.90 7.61 6.90
C ILE A 128 5.33 7.17 7.28
N GLY A 129 6.28 7.31 6.36
CA GLY A 129 7.69 7.04 6.66
C GLY A 129 8.23 7.92 7.78
N ALA A 130 7.94 9.22 7.77
CA ALA A 130 8.31 10.14 8.83
C ALA A 130 7.65 9.77 10.17
N ALA A 131 6.37 9.32 10.16
CA ALA A 131 5.67 8.87 11.35
C ALA A 131 6.33 7.63 12.00
N ARG A 132 7.05 6.78 11.23
CA ARG A 132 7.84 5.68 11.78
C ARG A 132 8.92 6.14 12.78
N SER A 133 9.33 7.40 12.73
CA SER A 133 10.30 7.94 13.70
C SER A 133 9.80 7.94 15.14
N THR A 134 8.48 7.85 15.35
CA THR A 134 7.89 7.75 16.70
C THR A 134 8.15 6.39 17.37
N VAL A 135 8.43 5.35 16.58
CA VAL A 135 8.71 3.98 17.04
C VAL A 135 10.12 3.51 16.71
N THR A 136 10.86 4.29 15.91
CA THR A 136 12.26 3.99 15.55
C THR A 136 13.18 5.09 16.08
N SER A 137 14.41 4.74 16.45
CA SER A 137 15.43 5.72 16.90
C SER A 137 16.03 6.53 15.75
N ARG A 138 15.44 6.47 14.54
CA ARG A 138 15.96 7.16 13.35
C ARG A 138 15.27 8.51 13.16
N SER A 139 15.97 9.43 12.47
CA SER A 139 15.44 10.74 12.08
C SER A 139 14.21 10.58 11.14
N TRP A 140 13.16 11.39 11.38
CA TRP A 140 11.95 11.43 10.59
C TRP A 140 12.19 11.65 9.09
N TRP A 141 13.17 12.50 8.76
CA TRP A 141 13.55 12.78 7.38
C TRP A 141 14.12 11.55 6.68
N ARG A 142 14.98 10.78 7.36
CA ARG A 142 15.58 9.57 6.80
C ARG A 142 14.52 8.49 6.54
N ASN A 143 13.63 8.27 7.51
CA ASN A 143 12.54 7.30 7.37
C ASN A 143 11.56 7.72 6.27
N GLY A 144 11.21 9.00 6.18
CA GLY A 144 10.35 9.52 5.11
C GLY A 144 10.96 9.36 3.73
N THR A 145 12.23 9.73 3.57
CA THR A 145 12.94 9.61 2.30
C THR A 145 13.13 8.14 1.88
N GLU A 146 13.47 7.26 2.82
CA GLU A 146 13.61 5.82 2.56
C GLU A 146 12.30 5.24 1.98
N MET A 147 11.18 5.55 2.61
CA MET A 147 9.88 5.04 2.19
C MET A 147 9.42 5.62 0.86
N PHE A 148 9.66 6.92 0.64
CA PHE A 148 9.42 7.57 -0.65
C PHE A 148 10.24 6.92 -1.78
N LEU A 149 11.53 6.67 -1.57
CA LEU A 149 12.41 6.07 -2.59
C LEU A 149 12.01 4.64 -2.93
N VAL A 150 11.61 3.84 -1.94
CA VAL A 150 11.09 2.48 -2.18
C VAL A 150 9.84 2.52 -3.04
N GLY A 151 8.87 3.37 -2.71
CA GLY A 151 7.66 3.52 -3.50
C GLY A 151 7.90 4.07 -4.92
N ALA A 152 8.77 5.07 -5.04
CA ALA A 152 9.17 5.61 -6.35
C ALA A 152 9.87 4.56 -7.22
N GLY A 153 10.73 3.74 -6.62
CA GLY A 153 11.40 2.62 -7.30
C GLY A 153 10.41 1.58 -7.82
N ALA A 154 9.48 1.15 -6.96
CA ALA A 154 8.43 0.20 -7.35
C ALA A 154 7.56 0.73 -8.49
N ALA A 155 7.13 1.98 -8.41
CA ALA A 155 6.34 2.64 -9.46
C ALA A 155 7.13 2.79 -10.77
N GLY A 156 8.42 3.13 -10.69
CA GLY A 156 9.29 3.21 -11.86
C GLY A 156 9.43 1.87 -12.58
N ILE A 157 9.64 0.80 -11.83
CA ILE A 157 9.69 -0.57 -12.38
C ILE A 157 8.35 -0.92 -13.05
N ALA A 158 7.23 -0.68 -12.36
CA ALA A 158 5.91 -0.99 -12.88
C ALA A 158 5.60 -0.21 -14.17
N PHE A 159 5.96 1.08 -14.22
CA PHE A 159 5.80 1.91 -15.42
C PHE A 159 6.61 1.37 -16.61
N VAL A 160 7.87 1.00 -16.39
CA VAL A 160 8.74 0.45 -17.43
C VAL A 160 8.20 -0.89 -17.93
N VAL A 161 7.78 -1.77 -17.02
CA VAL A 161 7.17 -3.06 -17.39
C VAL A 161 5.90 -2.85 -18.19
N GLY A 162 5.01 -1.94 -17.76
CA GLY A 162 3.81 -1.60 -18.49
C GLY A 162 4.10 -1.14 -19.92
N ARG A 163 5.08 -0.24 -20.08
CA ARG A 163 5.50 0.24 -21.39
C ARG A 163 6.08 -0.86 -22.29
N LEU A 164 6.94 -1.72 -21.77
CA LEU A 164 7.52 -2.83 -22.53
C LEU A 164 6.45 -3.84 -22.97
N LEU A 165 5.48 -4.13 -22.11
CA LEU A 165 4.40 -5.05 -22.44
C LEU A 165 3.40 -4.48 -23.45
N SER A 166 3.18 -3.16 -23.45
CA SER A 166 2.33 -2.51 -24.46
C SER A 166 2.92 -2.64 -25.87
N ASP A 167 4.24 -2.54 -26.00
CA ASP A 167 4.93 -2.68 -27.27
C ASP A 167 4.85 -4.13 -27.80
N VAL A 168 4.86 -5.12 -26.90
CA VAL A 168 4.71 -6.55 -27.25
C VAL A 168 3.25 -6.89 -27.61
N GLY A 169 2.28 -6.36 -26.85
CA GLY A 169 0.84 -6.61 -27.09
C GLY A 169 0.29 -5.92 -28.33
N GLY A 170 0.79 -4.71 -28.63
CA GLY A 170 0.38 -3.94 -29.83
C GLY A 170 0.88 -4.54 -31.15
N GLY A 171 1.92 -5.36 -31.12
CA GLY A 171 2.44 -6.07 -32.30
C GLY A 171 1.66 -7.33 -32.72
N ALA A 172 0.71 -7.78 -31.90
CA ALA A 172 -0.10 -8.98 -32.13
C ALA A 172 -1.49 -8.70 -32.74
N ALA A 173 -1.84 -7.44 -32.96
CA ALA A 173 -3.12 -7.03 -33.55
C ALA A 173 -2.92 -6.55 -35.00
N VAL A 174 -2.48 -7.46 -35.89
CA VAL A 174 -2.58 -7.31 -37.35
C VAL A 174 -3.20 -8.58 -37.92
#